data_9d1c7ca11df7ad96e741abd85a2c2f92
#
_entry.id   9d1c7ca11df7ad96e741abd85a2c2f92
#
_cell.length_a   1.000
_cell.length_b   1.000
_cell.length_c   1.000
_cell.angle_alpha   90.00
_cell.angle_beta   90.00
_cell.angle_gamma   90.00
#
_symmetry.space_group_name_H-M   'P 1'
#
loop_
_entity.id
_entity.type
_entity.pdbx_description
1 polymer ?
#
loop_
_entity_poly.entity_id
_entity_poly.type
_entity_poly.pdbx_seq_one_letter_code
_entity_poly.pdbx_strand_id
1 'polypeptide(L)'
;MLALDLDGTLAIDNHQVLPATRDALKHLHDADVEVVIATGRRYRSTRYVIDNLGFEVFAVCNGGALVKMPDTSTLHESSFSSRQINELAAIARDMGIPLMAQRDAHDRGGADFVIDDQSPWRHSFHQYFDAN
;
A
#
# COMPACT_ATOMS: atom_id res chain seq x y z
N MET A 1 3.78 -21.26 -2.96
CA MET A 1 3.50 -19.82 -2.82
C MET A 1 2.61 -19.38 -3.97
N LEU A 2 1.58 -18.57 -3.67
CA LEU A 2 0.68 -17.94 -4.63
C LEU A 2 0.75 -16.42 -4.41
N ALA A 3 1.15 -15.65 -5.42
CA ALA A 3 1.15 -14.20 -5.39
C ALA A 3 -0.02 -13.66 -6.22
N LEU A 4 -0.77 -12.71 -5.67
CA LEU A 4 -1.98 -12.13 -6.25
C LEU A 4 -1.91 -10.61 -6.23
N ASP A 5 -2.29 -9.99 -7.33
CA ASP A 5 -2.60 -8.58 -7.35
C ASP A 5 -3.95 -8.31 -6.66
N LEU A 6 -4.10 -7.10 -6.14
CA LEU A 6 -5.27 -6.73 -5.36
C LEU A 6 -6.37 -6.12 -6.23
N ASP A 7 -6.07 -5.03 -6.92
CA ASP A 7 -7.07 -4.21 -7.60
C ASP A 7 -7.49 -4.78 -8.94
N GLY A 8 -8.78 -5.12 -9.08
CA GLY A 8 -9.29 -5.75 -10.30
C GLY A 8 -8.94 -7.24 -10.44
N THR A 9 -8.24 -7.83 -9.47
CA THR A 9 -7.88 -9.24 -9.42
C THR A 9 -8.51 -9.93 -8.21
N LEU A 10 -8.03 -9.63 -7.01
CA LEU A 10 -8.57 -10.19 -5.77
C LEU A 10 -9.77 -9.40 -5.27
N ALA A 11 -9.68 -8.07 -5.27
CA ALA A 11 -10.75 -7.17 -4.89
C ALA A 11 -11.38 -6.54 -6.14
N ILE A 12 -12.70 -6.73 -6.31
CA ILE A 12 -13.44 -6.17 -7.44
C ILE A 12 -13.86 -4.75 -7.06
N ASP A 13 -14.94 -4.52 -6.40
CA ASP A 13 -15.38 -3.18 -6.02
C ASP A 13 -15.24 -2.92 -4.51
N ASN A 14 -14.93 -1.68 -4.12
CA ASN A 14 -14.93 -1.22 -2.72
C ASN A 14 -14.16 -2.13 -1.74
N HIS A 15 -13.03 -2.69 -2.17
CA HIS A 15 -12.17 -3.53 -1.34
C HIS A 15 -12.79 -4.90 -0.94
N GLN A 16 -13.85 -5.34 -1.62
CA GLN A 16 -14.50 -6.60 -1.28
C GLN A 16 -13.87 -7.77 -2.04
N VAL A 17 -13.54 -8.81 -1.31
CA VAL A 17 -13.17 -10.11 -1.84
C VAL A 17 -14.43 -11.00 -1.88
N LEU A 18 -14.71 -11.61 -3.01
CA LEU A 18 -15.85 -12.51 -3.14
C LEU A 18 -15.72 -13.69 -2.17
N PRO A 19 -16.82 -14.14 -1.52
CA PRO A 19 -16.77 -15.27 -0.59
C PRO A 19 -16.14 -16.52 -1.19
N ALA A 20 -16.48 -16.87 -2.42
CA ALA A 20 -15.91 -18.04 -3.10
C ALA A 20 -14.39 -17.92 -3.32
N THR A 21 -13.89 -16.72 -3.63
CA THR A 21 -12.46 -16.44 -3.78
C THR A 21 -11.75 -16.56 -2.43
N ARG A 22 -12.32 -15.97 -1.38
CA ARG A 22 -11.77 -16.07 -0.02
C ARG A 22 -11.69 -17.53 0.44
N ASP A 23 -12.76 -18.31 0.23
CA ASP A 23 -12.82 -19.71 0.64
C ASP A 23 -11.80 -20.54 -0.14
N ALA A 24 -11.61 -20.29 -1.44
CA ALA A 24 -10.57 -20.93 -2.25
C ALA A 24 -9.16 -20.63 -1.74
N LEU A 25 -8.89 -19.36 -1.41
CA LEU A 25 -7.60 -18.94 -0.86
C LEU A 25 -7.35 -19.55 0.52
N LYS A 26 -8.40 -19.64 1.35
CA LYS A 26 -8.30 -20.30 2.65
C LYS A 26 -7.95 -21.79 2.51
N HIS A 27 -8.55 -22.51 1.57
CA HIS A 27 -8.18 -23.89 1.29
C HIS A 27 -6.71 -24.05 0.88
N LEU A 28 -6.18 -23.11 0.08
CA LEU A 28 -4.76 -23.12 -0.29
C LEU A 28 -3.86 -22.84 0.93
N HIS A 29 -4.23 -21.86 1.75
CA HIS A 29 -3.52 -21.56 2.99
C HIS A 29 -3.51 -22.77 3.94
N ASP A 30 -4.66 -23.44 4.14
CA ASP A 30 -4.79 -24.63 4.97
C ASP A 30 -4.00 -25.85 4.41
N ALA A 31 -3.62 -25.81 3.12
CA ALA A 31 -2.75 -26.76 2.45
C ALA A 31 -1.26 -26.31 2.39
N ASP A 32 -0.84 -25.44 3.31
CA ASP A 32 0.52 -24.92 3.43
C ASP A 32 1.01 -24.14 2.18
N VAL A 33 0.09 -23.58 1.40
CA VAL A 33 0.45 -22.65 0.32
C VAL A 33 0.50 -21.23 0.88
N GLU A 34 1.69 -20.65 0.90
CA GLU A 34 1.85 -19.24 1.27
C GLU A 34 1.13 -18.33 0.28
N VAL A 35 0.25 -17.46 0.81
CA VAL A 35 -0.47 -16.45 0.03
C VAL A 35 0.22 -15.10 0.21
N VAL A 36 0.52 -14.43 -0.91
CA VAL A 36 1.17 -13.12 -0.97
C VAL A 36 0.28 -12.17 -1.75
N ILE A 37 -0.07 -11.06 -1.14
CA ILE A 37 -0.78 -9.96 -1.82
C ILE A 37 0.25 -8.95 -2.31
N ALA A 38 0.27 -8.66 -3.62
CA ALA A 38 1.19 -7.73 -4.24
C ALA A 38 0.42 -6.56 -4.86
N THR A 39 0.67 -5.33 -4.41
CA THR A 39 -0.14 -4.17 -4.81
C THR A 39 0.68 -2.87 -4.82
N GLY A 40 0.25 -1.91 -5.63
CA GLY A 40 0.74 -0.53 -5.54
C GLY A 40 0.21 0.26 -4.34
N ARG A 41 -0.79 -0.27 -3.62
CA ARG A 41 -1.37 0.40 -2.45
C ARG A 41 -0.39 0.51 -1.29
N ARG A 42 -0.66 1.48 -0.41
CA ARG A 42 -0.04 1.55 0.93
C ARG A 42 -0.50 0.38 1.79
N TYR A 43 0.33 -0.02 2.75
CA TYR A 43 -0.01 -1.12 3.65
C TYR A 43 -1.31 -0.86 4.43
N ARG A 44 -1.51 0.35 4.97
CA ARG A 44 -2.74 0.69 5.71
C ARG A 44 -4.01 0.49 4.87
N SER A 45 -4.01 0.88 3.59
CA SER A 45 -5.18 0.65 2.73
C SER A 45 -5.32 -0.81 2.28
N THR A 46 -4.22 -1.54 2.19
CA THR A 46 -4.22 -2.99 1.92
C THR A 46 -4.83 -3.78 3.07
N ARG A 47 -4.63 -3.33 4.32
CA ARG A 47 -5.21 -3.96 5.52
C ARG A 47 -6.73 -4.09 5.46
N TYR A 48 -7.45 -3.12 4.91
CA TYR A 48 -8.91 -3.21 4.75
C TYR A 48 -9.36 -4.44 3.97
N VAL A 49 -8.52 -4.94 3.06
CA VAL A 49 -8.80 -6.15 2.29
C VAL A 49 -8.30 -7.39 2.99
N ILE A 50 -7.03 -7.41 3.40
CA ILE A 50 -6.42 -8.62 3.96
C ILE A 50 -7.01 -9.03 5.31
N ASP A 51 -7.45 -8.08 6.14
CA ASP A 51 -8.09 -8.37 7.42
C ASP A 51 -9.42 -9.12 7.26
N ASN A 52 -10.06 -8.99 6.09
CA ASN A 52 -11.30 -9.69 5.77
C ASN A 52 -11.07 -11.08 5.17
N LEU A 53 -9.83 -11.51 4.93
CA LEU A 53 -9.53 -12.85 4.44
C LEU A 53 -9.75 -13.93 5.52
N GLY A 54 -9.47 -13.58 6.79
CA GLY A 54 -9.64 -14.49 7.93
C GLY A 54 -8.47 -15.47 8.12
N PHE A 55 -7.35 -15.24 7.45
CA PHE A 55 -6.08 -15.95 7.60
C PHE A 55 -4.92 -14.99 7.29
N GLU A 56 -3.73 -15.38 7.74
CA GLU A 56 -2.53 -14.56 7.62
C GLU A 56 -1.92 -14.61 6.21
N VAL A 57 -1.46 -13.46 5.70
CA VAL A 57 -0.84 -13.34 4.38
C VAL A 57 0.39 -12.41 4.43
N PHE A 58 1.31 -12.61 3.51
CA PHE A 58 2.35 -11.61 3.22
C PHE A 58 1.75 -10.47 2.39
N ALA A 59 2.25 -9.25 2.59
CA ALA A 59 1.84 -8.10 1.80
C ALA A 59 3.04 -7.37 1.20
N VAL A 60 3.12 -7.35 -0.13
CA VAL A 60 4.08 -6.55 -0.91
C VAL A 60 3.34 -5.29 -1.34
N CYS A 61 3.70 -4.16 -0.76
CA CYS A 61 3.01 -2.88 -0.88
C CYS A 61 3.89 -1.81 -1.53
N ASN A 62 3.28 -0.67 -1.89
CA ASN A 62 3.99 0.47 -2.49
C ASN A 62 4.81 0.07 -3.73
N GLY A 63 4.28 -0.81 -4.58
CA GLY A 63 4.98 -1.30 -5.75
C GLY A 63 6.25 -2.11 -5.44
N GLY A 64 6.32 -2.75 -4.28
CA GLY A 64 7.47 -3.56 -3.85
C GLY A 64 8.42 -2.86 -2.87
N ALA A 65 8.21 -1.57 -2.59
CA ALA A 65 9.07 -0.83 -1.66
C ALA A 65 8.88 -1.22 -0.19
N LEU A 66 7.78 -1.88 0.15
CA LEU A 66 7.47 -2.35 1.49
C LEU A 66 6.96 -3.79 1.46
N VAL A 67 7.56 -4.67 2.25
CA VAL A 67 7.09 -6.05 2.44
C VAL A 67 6.77 -6.28 3.91
N LYS A 68 5.53 -6.65 4.18
CA LYS A 68 5.05 -7.02 5.52
C LYS A 68 4.86 -8.53 5.64
N MET A 69 5.27 -9.05 6.78
CA MET A 69 5.02 -10.43 7.17
C MET A 69 3.57 -10.62 7.67
N PRO A 70 3.11 -11.86 7.80
CA PRO A 70 1.79 -12.17 8.35
C PRO A 70 1.54 -11.54 9.73
N ASP A 71 2.54 -11.49 10.60
CA ASP A 71 2.50 -10.88 11.93
C ASP A 71 2.56 -9.33 11.89
N THR A 72 2.45 -8.73 10.73
CA THR A 72 2.51 -7.30 10.45
C THR A 72 3.90 -6.66 10.54
N SER A 73 4.91 -7.40 10.99
CA SER A 73 6.29 -6.91 11.04
C SER A 73 6.83 -6.60 9.64
N THR A 74 7.79 -5.69 9.56
CA THR A 74 8.42 -5.31 8.28
C THR A 74 9.55 -6.28 7.95
N LEU A 75 9.39 -7.04 6.86
CA LEU A 75 10.43 -7.90 6.32
C LEU A 75 11.43 -7.11 5.45
N HIS A 76 10.93 -6.18 4.65
CA HIS A 76 11.74 -5.35 3.76
C HIS A 76 11.15 -3.95 3.62
N GLU A 77 12.03 -2.95 3.62
CA GLU A 77 11.68 -1.57 3.32
C GLU A 77 12.78 -0.95 2.45
N SER A 78 12.39 -0.38 1.31
CA SER A 78 13.25 0.42 0.45
C SER A 78 12.70 1.84 0.41
N SER A 79 13.35 2.76 1.10
CA SER A 79 12.89 4.14 1.24
C SER A 79 13.94 5.14 0.80
N PHE A 80 13.48 6.32 0.39
CA PHE A 80 14.34 7.45 0.09
C PHE A 80 14.89 8.07 1.39
N SER A 81 16.15 8.44 1.40
CA SER A 81 16.71 9.27 2.47
C SER A 81 16.09 10.68 2.46
N SER A 82 16.15 11.36 3.59
CA SER A 82 15.68 12.75 3.69
C SER A 82 16.35 13.67 2.66
N ARG A 83 17.63 13.44 2.35
CA ARG A 83 18.34 14.18 1.31
C ARG A 83 17.71 13.98 -0.07
N GLN A 84 17.45 12.72 -0.45
CA GLN A 84 16.84 12.39 -1.76
C GLN A 84 15.42 12.96 -1.87
N ILE A 85 14.62 12.90 -0.81
CA ILE A 85 13.27 13.51 -0.79
C ILE A 85 13.36 15.03 -0.99
N ASN A 86 14.28 15.71 -0.32
CA ASN A 86 14.46 17.15 -0.48
C ASN A 86 14.94 17.54 -1.89
N GLU A 87 15.82 16.74 -2.47
CA GLU A 87 16.27 16.94 -3.87
C GLU A 87 15.11 16.75 -4.86
N LEU A 88 14.31 15.68 -4.68
CA LEU A 88 13.11 15.43 -5.49
C LEU A 88 12.07 16.55 -5.34
N ALA A 89 11.85 17.06 -4.12
CA ALA A 89 10.92 18.15 -3.86
C ALA A 89 11.37 19.45 -4.55
N ALA A 90 12.67 19.75 -4.56
CA ALA A 90 13.21 20.91 -5.26
C ALA A 90 12.97 20.78 -6.78
N ILE A 91 13.28 19.63 -7.36
CA ILE A 91 13.06 19.38 -8.81
C ILE A 91 11.57 19.47 -9.16
N ALA A 92 10.69 18.86 -8.34
CA ALA A 92 9.25 18.90 -8.57
C ALA A 92 8.70 20.33 -8.54
N ARG A 93 9.18 21.18 -7.61
CA ARG A 93 8.81 22.60 -7.54
C ARG A 93 9.27 23.36 -8.77
N ASP A 94 10.51 23.19 -9.20
CA ASP A 94 11.05 23.84 -10.39
C ASP A 94 10.27 23.46 -11.65
N MET A 95 9.76 22.22 -11.71
CA MET A 95 8.94 21.75 -12.82
C MET A 95 7.44 22.08 -12.67
N GLY A 96 7.01 22.65 -11.55
CA GLY A 96 5.60 22.89 -11.26
C GLY A 96 4.78 21.61 -11.08
N ILE A 97 5.41 20.50 -10.66
CA ILE A 97 4.77 19.18 -10.47
C ILE A 97 4.48 18.96 -8.99
N PRO A 98 3.29 18.45 -8.63
CA PRO A 98 3.01 18.09 -7.24
C PRO A 98 3.82 16.87 -6.82
N LEU A 99 4.37 16.89 -5.60
CA LEU A 99 5.05 15.77 -4.99
C LEU A 99 4.29 15.28 -3.76
N MET A 100 4.00 14.00 -3.74
CA MET A 100 3.47 13.29 -2.57
C MET A 100 4.39 12.10 -2.26
N ALA A 101 4.95 12.07 -1.08
CA ALA A 101 5.73 10.93 -0.59
C ALA A 101 4.84 10.04 0.31
N GLN A 102 4.87 8.74 0.07
CA GLN A 102 4.22 7.76 0.93
C GLN A 102 5.20 7.27 1.99
N ARG A 103 4.68 6.92 3.16
CA ARG A 103 5.44 6.32 4.26
C ARG A 103 4.62 5.22 4.93
N ASP A 104 5.30 4.24 5.51
CA ASP A 104 4.64 3.27 6.38
C ASP A 104 4.45 3.89 7.78
N ALA A 105 3.21 4.27 8.08
CA ALA A 105 2.82 4.80 9.38
C ALA A 105 1.97 3.81 10.18
N HIS A 106 1.83 2.55 9.72
CA HIS A 106 0.98 1.56 10.36
C HIS A 106 1.40 1.32 11.81
N ASP A 107 2.67 1.04 12.03
CA ASP A 107 3.21 0.71 13.37
C ASP A 107 3.66 1.94 14.16
N ARG A 108 3.97 3.04 13.47
CA ARG A 108 4.54 4.27 14.05
C ARG A 108 3.51 5.35 14.34
N GLY A 109 2.28 5.16 13.86
CA GLY A 109 1.24 6.18 13.89
C GLY A 109 1.50 7.36 12.96
N GLY A 110 0.54 8.28 12.86
CA GLY A 110 0.65 9.48 12.04
C GLY A 110 0.11 9.32 10.62
N ALA A 111 0.46 10.27 9.76
CA ALA A 111 0.00 10.31 8.38
C ALA A 111 0.84 9.40 7.48
N ASP A 112 0.16 8.72 6.56
CA ASP A 112 0.81 7.87 5.54
C ASP A 112 1.41 8.67 4.39
N PHE A 113 1.15 9.97 4.34
CA PHE A 113 1.59 10.85 3.28
C PHE A 113 2.31 12.07 3.82
N VAL A 114 3.30 12.50 3.07
CA VAL A 114 3.92 13.82 3.18
C VAL A 114 3.72 14.52 1.84
N ILE A 115 3.13 15.70 1.86
CA ILE A 115 2.89 16.51 0.67
C ILE A 115 3.77 17.75 0.75
N ASP A 116 4.35 18.15 -0.37
CA ASP A 116 5.00 19.44 -0.48
C ASP A 116 3.92 20.54 -0.50
N ASP A 117 3.81 21.30 0.61
CA ASP A 117 2.83 22.38 0.80
C ASP A 117 3.07 23.60 -0.10
N GLN A 118 4.26 23.72 -0.67
CA GLN A 118 4.63 24.78 -1.61
C GLN A 118 4.25 24.44 -3.06
N SER A 119 3.73 23.23 -3.29
CA SER A 119 3.30 22.82 -4.64
C SER A 119 2.07 23.61 -5.09
N PRO A 120 2.06 24.14 -6.34
CA PRO A 120 0.91 24.84 -6.91
C PRO A 120 -0.33 23.96 -7.07
N TRP A 121 -0.19 22.65 -7.06
CA TRP A 121 -1.23 21.64 -7.28
C TRP A 121 -1.82 21.07 -5.98
N ARG A 122 -1.64 21.74 -4.88
CA ARG A 122 -2.15 21.35 -3.57
C ARG A 122 -3.64 20.97 -3.58
N HIS A 123 -4.47 21.59 -4.40
CA HIS A 123 -5.89 21.27 -4.53
C HIS A 123 -6.17 19.88 -5.13
N SER A 124 -5.31 19.40 -6.03
CA SER A 124 -5.48 18.06 -6.62
C SER A 124 -5.33 16.94 -5.59
N PHE A 125 -4.53 17.16 -4.56
CA PHE A 125 -4.37 16.19 -3.48
C PHE A 125 -5.60 16.13 -2.55
N HIS A 126 -6.31 17.23 -2.35
CA HIS A 126 -7.56 17.20 -1.56
C HIS A 126 -8.58 16.25 -2.17
N GLN A 127 -8.78 16.29 -3.49
CA GLN A 127 -9.68 15.36 -4.17
C GLN A 127 -9.26 13.90 -4.00
N TYR A 128 -7.95 13.62 -4.02
CA TYR A 128 -7.44 12.28 -3.78
C TYR A 128 -7.68 11.81 -2.35
N PHE A 129 -7.49 12.68 -1.36
CA PHE A 129 -7.71 12.36 0.06
C PHE A 129 -9.19 12.24 0.41
N ASP A 130 -10.05 13.05 -0.18
CA ASP A 130 -11.49 12.97 0.04
C ASP A 130 -12.10 11.69 -0.57
N ALA A 131 -11.41 11.09 -1.54
CA ALA A 131 -11.83 9.86 -2.22
C ALA A 131 -11.23 8.57 -1.62
N ASN A 132 -10.25 8.65 -0.71
CA ASN A 132 -9.48 7.52 -0.16
C ASN A 132 -9.22 7.69 1.33
#